data_6bf43b1a37967f87ef2baf6bc16ecc51
#
_entry.id   6bf43b1a37967f87ef2baf6bc16ecc51
#
_cell.length_a   1.000
_cell.length_b   1.000
_cell.length_c   1.000
_cell.angle_alpha   90.00
_cell.angle_beta   90.00
_cell.angle_gamma   90.00
#
_symmetry.space_group_name_H-M   'P 1'
#
loop_
_entity.id
_entity.type
_entity.pdbx_description
1 polymer ?
#
loop_
_entity_poly.entity_id
_entity_poly.type
_entity_poly.pdbx_seq_one_letter_code
_entity_poly.pdbx_strand_id
1 'polypeptide(L)'
;DSLFYDECLLPHLLTVEQLSPRHRRPGGLFSVVHLMGSHAGYANRYPASFARFAAKDIPGSLSPGQKEKIAAYDNSVLYNDRVVSDIIKHYSHSRSIVIYVSDHGETLFDDPAHPDFAGHAGNTLPANVVRVPFLVYMSPSLRREVPKLWEQILRAQGEPVMTDLLPNTLVSMLGIQTPYTRPELDLFSPRYNANRRRTVIAVDGAKQVFPPHSAPSR
;
A
#
# COMPACT_ATOMS: atom_id res chain seq x y z
N ASP A 1 5.60 -28.41 -7.26
CA ASP A 1 5.36 -27.35 -6.25
C ASP A 1 4.41 -26.34 -6.88
N SER A 2 3.14 -26.33 -6.43
CA SER A 2 2.17 -25.32 -6.86
C SER A 2 2.56 -24.00 -6.20
N LEU A 3 3.00 -23.03 -7.01
CA LEU A 3 3.15 -21.64 -6.55
C LEU A 3 1.75 -21.11 -6.22
N PHE A 4 1.55 -20.70 -4.99
CA PHE A 4 0.35 -20.01 -4.58
C PHE A 4 0.54 -18.51 -4.82
N TYR A 5 -0.30 -17.94 -5.69
CA TYR A 5 -0.34 -16.50 -5.93
C TYR A 5 -1.37 -15.84 -5.00
N ASP A 6 -1.22 -14.54 -4.77
CA ASP A 6 -2.09 -13.79 -3.85
C ASP A 6 -3.58 -13.85 -4.20
N GLU A 7 -3.95 -14.15 -5.45
CA GLU A 7 -5.35 -14.38 -5.84
C GLU A 7 -6.01 -15.54 -5.10
N CYS A 8 -5.23 -16.49 -4.55
CA CYS A 8 -5.78 -17.58 -3.72
C CYS A 8 -6.43 -17.08 -2.43
N LEU A 9 -6.18 -15.83 -2.01
CA LEU A 9 -6.83 -15.22 -0.85
C LEU A 9 -8.26 -14.76 -1.16
N LEU A 10 -8.61 -14.50 -2.44
CA LEU A 10 -9.90 -13.95 -2.83
C LEU A 10 -11.11 -14.78 -2.36
N PRO A 11 -11.10 -16.13 -2.46
CA PRO A 11 -12.19 -16.96 -1.95
C PRO A 11 -12.36 -16.92 -0.42
N HIS A 12 -11.37 -16.42 0.31
CA HIS A 12 -11.37 -16.34 1.77
C HIS A 12 -11.78 -14.96 2.31
N LEU A 13 -12.03 -13.99 1.43
CA LEU A 13 -12.52 -12.68 1.82
C LEU A 13 -13.94 -12.80 2.38
N LEU A 14 -14.14 -12.25 3.58
CA LEU A 14 -15.43 -12.32 4.27
C LEU A 14 -16.12 -10.96 4.28
N THR A 15 -17.44 -10.96 4.12
CA THR A 15 -18.31 -9.82 4.41
C THR A 15 -19.06 -10.03 5.73
N VAL A 16 -19.65 -8.95 6.28
CA VAL A 16 -20.45 -9.04 7.52
C VAL A 16 -21.62 -10.01 7.36
N GLU A 17 -22.20 -10.07 6.15
CA GLU A 17 -23.33 -10.94 5.83
C GLU A 17 -22.96 -12.42 5.87
N GLN A 18 -21.72 -12.76 5.57
CA GLN A 18 -21.18 -14.13 5.61
C GLN A 18 -20.83 -14.60 7.03
N LEU A 19 -20.74 -13.68 7.99
CA LEU A 19 -20.52 -14.04 9.38
C LEU A 19 -21.76 -14.71 9.97
N SER A 20 -21.56 -15.74 10.78
CA SER A 20 -22.67 -16.34 11.51
C SER A 20 -23.29 -15.32 12.48
N PRO A 21 -24.61 -15.41 12.78
CA PRO A 21 -25.31 -14.44 13.66
C PRO A 21 -24.60 -14.18 14.99
N ARG A 22 -23.99 -15.22 15.59
CA ARG A 22 -23.24 -15.12 16.86
C ARG A 22 -21.96 -14.28 16.75
N HIS A 23 -21.41 -14.08 15.54
CA HIS A 23 -20.22 -13.28 15.28
C HIS A 23 -20.54 -11.91 14.69
N ARG A 24 -21.81 -11.65 14.33
CA ARG A 24 -22.27 -10.33 13.89
C ARG A 24 -22.40 -9.42 15.12
N ARG A 25 -21.46 -8.54 15.29
CA ARG A 25 -21.54 -7.50 16.33
C ARG A 25 -21.92 -6.16 15.71
N PRO A 26 -22.58 -5.26 16.45
CA PRO A 26 -22.69 -3.87 16.04
C PRO A 26 -21.28 -3.29 15.81
N GLY A 27 -21.05 -2.65 14.66
CA GLY A 27 -19.76 -2.01 14.33
C GLY A 27 -19.05 -2.57 13.10
N GLY A 28 -19.42 -3.76 12.63
CA GLY A 28 -18.88 -4.29 11.37
C GLY A 28 -17.71 -5.27 11.54
N LEU A 29 -17.01 -5.52 10.43
CA LEU A 29 -15.87 -6.43 10.31
C LEU A 29 -14.62 -5.61 9.99
N PHE A 30 -13.55 -5.83 10.73
CA PHE A 30 -12.21 -5.39 10.40
C PHE A 30 -11.40 -6.60 9.91
N SER A 31 -10.91 -6.53 8.68
CA SER A 31 -10.11 -7.60 8.06
C SER A 31 -8.74 -7.06 7.65
N VAL A 32 -7.71 -7.85 7.86
CA VAL A 32 -6.36 -7.59 7.36
C VAL A 32 -6.05 -8.68 6.33
N VAL A 33 -5.74 -8.27 5.11
CA VAL A 33 -5.31 -9.15 4.02
C VAL A 33 -3.84 -8.87 3.76
N HIS A 34 -2.98 -9.81 4.09
CA HIS A 34 -1.54 -9.68 3.90
C HIS A 34 -1.15 -10.31 2.57
N LEU A 35 -0.72 -9.49 1.61
CA LEU A 35 -0.27 -9.91 0.30
C LEU A 35 1.24 -10.10 0.28
N MET A 36 1.72 -11.07 -0.48
CA MET A 36 3.14 -11.16 -0.83
C MET A 36 3.55 -10.08 -1.82
N GLY A 37 2.63 -9.66 -2.68
CA GLY A 37 2.85 -8.59 -3.64
C GLY A 37 4.09 -8.80 -4.49
N SER A 38 4.90 -7.74 -4.61
CA SER A 38 6.15 -7.73 -5.39
C SER A 38 7.39 -8.06 -4.54
N HIS A 39 7.25 -8.93 -3.53
CA HIS A 39 8.38 -9.38 -2.70
C HIS A 39 9.45 -10.08 -3.54
N ALA A 40 10.71 -10.07 -3.09
CA ALA A 40 11.86 -10.64 -3.78
C ALA A 40 11.60 -12.03 -4.39
N GLY A 41 12.28 -12.33 -5.50
CA GLY A 41 11.95 -13.47 -6.36
C GLY A 41 10.78 -13.14 -7.30
N TYR A 42 10.76 -11.92 -7.82
CA TYR A 42 9.67 -11.28 -8.56
C TYR A 42 9.05 -12.18 -9.63
N ALA A 43 9.86 -12.94 -10.37
CA ALA A 43 9.38 -13.87 -11.40
C ALA A 43 8.44 -14.98 -10.86
N ASN A 44 8.46 -15.23 -9.56
CA ASN A 44 7.60 -16.21 -8.88
C ASN A 44 6.33 -15.58 -8.28
N ARG A 45 6.09 -14.27 -8.51
CA ARG A 45 5.00 -13.52 -7.88
C ARG A 45 3.78 -13.33 -8.78
N TYR A 46 3.84 -13.80 -10.02
CA TYR A 46 2.75 -13.69 -10.99
C TYR A 46 2.68 -14.93 -11.88
N PRO A 47 1.48 -15.30 -12.37
CA PRO A 47 1.34 -16.38 -13.34
C PRO A 47 1.83 -15.95 -14.73
N ALA A 48 2.19 -16.92 -15.58
CA ALA A 48 2.72 -16.65 -16.93
C ALA A 48 1.80 -15.75 -17.78
N SER A 49 0.50 -15.78 -17.55
CA SER A 49 -0.48 -14.89 -18.22
C SER A 49 -0.28 -13.41 -17.94
N PHE A 50 0.46 -13.06 -16.88
CA PHE A 50 0.83 -11.69 -16.50
C PHE A 50 2.25 -11.30 -16.89
N ALA A 51 3.00 -12.16 -17.60
CA ALA A 51 4.32 -11.85 -18.15
C ALA A 51 4.19 -10.91 -19.37
N ARG A 52 3.86 -9.63 -19.12
CA ARG A 52 3.64 -8.58 -20.13
C ARG A 52 4.92 -7.90 -20.55
N PHE A 53 5.82 -7.67 -19.62
CA PHE A 53 7.09 -6.97 -19.82
C PHE A 53 8.23 -7.98 -19.96
N ALA A 54 9.16 -7.71 -20.88
CA ALA A 54 10.38 -8.47 -21.09
C ALA A 54 11.61 -7.54 -21.07
N ALA A 55 12.82 -8.08 -20.99
CA ALA A 55 14.05 -7.28 -20.94
C ALA A 55 14.19 -6.28 -22.10
N LYS A 56 13.66 -6.61 -23.28
CA LYS A 56 13.64 -5.72 -24.46
C LYS A 56 12.81 -4.46 -24.29
N ASP A 57 11.84 -4.49 -23.37
CA ASP A 57 10.91 -3.38 -23.11
C ASP A 57 11.49 -2.39 -22.08
N ILE A 58 12.58 -2.79 -21.39
CA ILE A 58 13.23 -1.96 -20.37
C ILE A 58 14.27 -1.03 -21.02
N PRO A 59 14.07 0.28 -20.92
CA PRO A 59 14.98 1.27 -21.52
C PRO A 59 16.34 1.34 -20.82
N GLY A 60 17.26 2.10 -21.40
CA GLY A 60 18.57 2.41 -20.80
C GLY A 60 19.64 1.35 -21.03
N SER A 61 20.85 1.68 -20.54
CA SER A 61 22.09 0.92 -20.77
C SER A 61 22.37 -0.10 -19.66
N LEU A 62 21.33 -0.79 -19.20
CA LEU A 62 21.43 -1.84 -18.18
C LEU A 62 21.85 -3.18 -18.83
N SER A 63 22.48 -4.07 -18.05
CA SER A 63 22.79 -5.43 -18.47
C SER A 63 21.52 -6.23 -18.73
N PRO A 64 21.57 -7.30 -19.55
CA PRO A 64 20.41 -8.17 -19.81
C PRO A 64 19.76 -8.68 -18.51
N GLY A 65 20.57 -9.13 -17.54
CA GLY A 65 20.04 -9.65 -16.26
C GLY A 65 19.38 -8.58 -15.39
N GLN A 66 19.88 -7.34 -15.42
CA GLN A 66 19.22 -6.22 -14.72
C GLN A 66 17.87 -5.91 -15.38
N LYS A 67 17.81 -5.88 -16.70
CA LYS A 67 16.57 -5.66 -17.45
C LYS A 67 15.54 -6.79 -17.22
N GLU A 68 15.97 -8.04 -17.17
CA GLU A 68 15.12 -9.18 -16.82
C GLU A 68 14.53 -9.03 -15.41
N LYS A 69 15.35 -8.60 -14.43
CA LYS A 69 14.91 -8.38 -13.05
C LYS A 69 13.88 -7.27 -12.95
N ILE A 70 14.09 -6.15 -13.66
CA ILE A 70 13.11 -5.04 -13.72
C ILE A 70 11.80 -5.51 -14.36
N ALA A 71 11.88 -6.19 -15.53
CA ALA A 71 10.70 -6.70 -16.20
C ALA A 71 9.89 -7.66 -15.32
N ALA A 72 10.57 -8.52 -14.56
CA ALA A 72 9.92 -9.41 -13.60
C ALA A 72 9.24 -8.65 -12.47
N TYR A 73 9.87 -7.59 -11.96
CA TYR A 73 9.27 -6.71 -10.95
C TYR A 73 8.02 -6.00 -11.50
N ASP A 74 8.10 -5.41 -12.68
CA ASP A 74 6.98 -4.70 -13.33
C ASP A 74 5.78 -5.65 -13.55
N ASN A 75 6.03 -6.89 -13.97
CA ASN A 75 5.00 -7.92 -14.08
C ASN A 75 4.39 -8.27 -12.73
N SER A 76 5.18 -8.35 -11.67
CA SER A 76 4.68 -8.61 -10.32
C SER A 76 3.81 -7.47 -9.78
N VAL A 77 4.18 -6.21 -10.07
CA VAL A 77 3.38 -5.03 -9.73
C VAL A 77 2.06 -5.02 -10.51
N LEU A 78 2.10 -5.30 -11.82
CA LEU A 78 0.91 -5.42 -12.65
C LEU A 78 -0.07 -6.47 -12.12
N TYR A 79 0.45 -7.61 -11.68
CA TYR A 79 -0.37 -8.68 -11.11
C TYR A 79 -0.92 -8.30 -9.73
N ASN A 80 -0.11 -7.68 -8.88
CA ASN A 80 -0.56 -7.19 -7.57
C ASN A 80 -1.69 -6.14 -7.71
N ASP A 81 -1.58 -5.23 -8.69
CA ASP A 81 -2.65 -4.26 -9.01
C ASP A 81 -3.97 -4.97 -9.36
N ARG A 82 -3.89 -6.06 -10.13
CA ARG A 82 -5.06 -6.89 -10.44
C ARG A 82 -5.67 -7.51 -9.18
N VAL A 83 -4.87 -8.08 -8.28
CA VAL A 83 -5.35 -8.69 -7.04
C VAL A 83 -6.01 -7.64 -6.15
N VAL A 84 -5.38 -6.49 -5.97
CA VAL A 84 -5.93 -5.35 -5.20
C VAL A 84 -7.25 -4.87 -5.82
N SER A 85 -7.32 -4.77 -7.16
CA SER A 85 -8.56 -4.42 -7.87
C SER A 85 -9.68 -5.42 -7.61
N ASP A 86 -9.38 -6.72 -7.58
CA ASP A 86 -10.38 -7.76 -7.32
C ASP A 86 -10.84 -7.76 -5.85
N ILE A 87 -9.95 -7.45 -4.89
CA ILE A 87 -10.34 -7.20 -3.48
C ILE A 87 -11.30 -6.01 -3.40
N ILE A 88 -11.00 -4.90 -4.07
CA ILE A 88 -11.87 -3.73 -4.10
C ILE A 88 -13.23 -4.07 -4.71
N LYS A 89 -13.25 -4.82 -5.81
CA LYS A 89 -14.50 -5.28 -6.44
C LYS A 89 -15.33 -6.13 -5.50
N HIS A 90 -14.70 -7.08 -4.79
CA HIS A 90 -15.39 -7.92 -3.81
C HIS A 90 -16.15 -7.07 -2.79
N TYR A 91 -15.53 -6.01 -2.27
CA TYR A 91 -16.14 -5.15 -1.25
C TYR A 91 -16.98 -4.00 -1.82
N SER A 92 -16.99 -3.77 -3.14
CA SER A 92 -17.67 -2.62 -3.76
C SER A 92 -19.19 -2.63 -3.58
N HIS A 93 -19.78 -3.80 -3.40
CA HIS A 93 -21.23 -4.00 -3.23
C HIS A 93 -21.67 -3.97 -1.76
N SER A 94 -20.74 -3.91 -0.83
CA SER A 94 -20.99 -3.81 0.61
C SER A 94 -20.72 -2.40 1.13
N ARG A 95 -21.06 -2.12 2.39
CA ARG A 95 -20.68 -0.89 3.11
C ARG A 95 -19.23 -1.02 3.58
N SER A 96 -18.28 -0.57 2.79
CA SER A 96 -16.87 -0.89 3.00
C SER A 96 -15.93 0.27 2.74
N ILE A 97 -14.80 0.22 3.43
CA ILE A 97 -13.59 0.95 3.12
C ILE A 97 -12.48 -0.08 2.91
N VAL A 98 -11.73 0.06 1.83
CA VAL A 98 -10.52 -0.72 1.57
C VAL A 98 -9.33 0.23 1.59
N ILE A 99 -8.35 -0.07 2.42
CA ILE A 99 -7.08 0.66 2.47
C ILE A 99 -6.00 -0.30 1.96
N TYR A 100 -5.27 0.13 0.95
CA TYR A 100 -4.08 -0.57 0.48
C TYR A 100 -2.85 0.29 0.76
N VAL A 101 -1.84 -0.33 1.33
CA VAL A 101 -0.55 0.29 1.63
C VAL A 101 0.54 -0.77 1.51
N SER A 102 1.67 -0.42 0.90
CA SER A 102 2.88 -1.26 0.96
C SER A 102 3.68 -0.93 2.21
N ASP A 103 4.40 -1.91 2.73
CA ASP A 103 5.32 -1.75 3.86
C ASP A 103 6.59 -0.98 3.46
N HIS A 104 7.13 -1.23 2.27
CA HIS A 104 8.27 -0.52 1.67
C HIS A 104 8.18 -0.50 0.15
N GLY A 105 8.99 0.34 -0.47
CA GLY A 105 9.26 0.33 -1.90
C GLY A 105 10.49 -0.51 -2.25
N GLU A 106 11.03 -0.35 -3.47
CA GLU A 106 12.15 -1.14 -3.97
C GLU A 106 13.08 -0.29 -4.82
N THR A 107 14.40 -0.49 -4.67
CA THR A 107 15.42 0.03 -5.60
C THR A 107 15.65 -1.01 -6.68
N LEU A 108 15.70 -0.57 -7.93
CA LEU A 108 15.90 -1.44 -9.10
C LEU A 108 16.99 -0.86 -10.02
N PHE A 109 18.24 -0.78 -9.51
CA PHE A 109 19.37 -0.21 -10.23
C PHE A 109 19.21 1.29 -10.56
N ASP A 110 18.34 1.98 -9.86
CA ASP A 110 17.94 3.38 -10.06
C ASP A 110 18.41 4.31 -8.92
N ASP A 111 19.20 3.78 -7.98
CA ASP A 111 19.92 4.59 -7.00
C ASP A 111 21.30 5.01 -7.58
N PRO A 112 21.53 6.32 -7.82
CA PRO A 112 22.82 6.79 -8.35
C PRO A 112 24.02 6.47 -7.46
N ALA A 113 23.81 6.30 -6.14
CA ALA A 113 24.88 5.94 -5.21
C ALA A 113 25.22 4.43 -5.27
N HIS A 114 24.27 3.61 -5.72
CA HIS A 114 24.39 2.16 -5.78
C HIS A 114 23.77 1.62 -7.07
N PRO A 115 24.34 1.92 -8.26
CA PRO A 115 23.71 1.62 -9.56
C PRO A 115 23.58 0.12 -9.87
N ASP A 116 24.31 -0.73 -9.16
CA ASP A 116 24.27 -2.19 -9.33
C ASP A 116 23.36 -2.88 -8.29
N PHE A 117 22.70 -2.08 -7.41
CA PHE A 117 21.87 -2.62 -6.35
C PHE A 117 20.41 -2.70 -6.76
N ALA A 118 19.77 -3.83 -6.40
CA ALA A 118 18.32 -3.99 -6.42
C ALA A 118 17.85 -4.65 -5.13
N GLY A 119 16.95 -3.98 -4.41
CA GLY A 119 16.47 -4.41 -3.10
C GLY A 119 16.02 -3.22 -2.24
N HIS A 120 15.77 -3.48 -0.96
CA HIS A 120 15.26 -2.49 0.00
C HIS A 120 16.05 -2.48 1.33
N ALA A 121 17.13 -3.25 1.45
CA ALA A 121 17.96 -3.31 2.65
C ALA A 121 19.21 -2.43 2.51
N GLY A 122 19.64 -1.81 3.60
CA GLY A 122 20.87 -1.01 3.66
C GLY A 122 20.87 -0.01 4.80
N ASN A 123 22.02 0.63 4.99
CA ASN A 123 22.20 1.68 6.01
C ASN A 123 21.74 3.05 5.51
N THR A 124 21.65 3.23 4.19
CA THR A 124 21.06 4.41 3.57
C THR A 124 19.86 3.96 2.74
N LEU A 125 18.70 4.55 2.98
CA LEU A 125 17.47 4.21 2.30
C LEU A 125 17.20 5.23 1.20
N PRO A 126 17.27 4.85 -0.08
CA PRO A 126 16.86 5.71 -1.20
C PRO A 126 15.37 6.10 -1.11
N ALA A 127 15.02 7.20 -1.76
CA ALA A 127 13.64 7.71 -1.72
C ALA A 127 12.62 6.70 -2.27
N ASN A 128 12.98 5.90 -3.27
CA ASN A 128 12.13 4.87 -3.86
C ASN A 128 11.84 3.69 -2.93
N VAL A 129 12.71 3.42 -1.94
CA VAL A 129 12.47 2.40 -0.91
C VAL A 129 11.45 2.87 0.14
N VAL A 130 11.42 4.17 0.44
CA VAL A 130 10.51 4.73 1.47
C VAL A 130 9.23 5.30 0.89
N ARG A 131 9.12 5.42 -0.44
CA ARG A 131 7.90 5.83 -1.12
C ARG A 131 7.04 4.63 -1.41
N VAL A 132 5.86 4.61 -0.82
CA VAL A 132 4.92 3.50 -0.97
C VAL A 132 3.58 4.01 -1.51
N PRO A 133 2.86 3.19 -2.28
CA PRO A 133 1.49 3.50 -2.63
C PRO A 133 0.62 3.47 -1.37
N PHE A 134 -0.28 4.45 -1.27
CA PHE A 134 -1.30 4.51 -0.23
C PHE A 134 -2.65 4.83 -0.90
N LEU A 135 -3.56 3.87 -0.91
CA LEU A 135 -4.85 3.99 -1.58
C LEU A 135 -5.98 3.79 -0.58
N VAL A 136 -7.01 4.62 -0.66
CA VAL A 136 -8.24 4.49 0.10
C VAL A 136 -9.42 4.43 -0.86
N TYR A 137 -10.12 3.31 -0.85
CA TYR A 137 -11.37 3.12 -1.54
C TYR A 137 -12.52 3.14 -0.53
N MET A 138 -13.59 3.82 -0.84
CA MET A 138 -14.83 3.80 -0.08
C MET A 138 -16.00 3.47 -1.01
N SER A 139 -16.80 2.48 -0.64
CA SER A 139 -17.91 2.01 -1.49
C SER A 139 -18.97 3.11 -1.70
N PRO A 140 -19.67 3.11 -2.86
CA PRO A 140 -20.67 4.13 -3.16
C PRO A 140 -21.82 4.16 -2.13
N SER A 141 -22.19 3.03 -1.55
CA SER A 141 -23.21 2.97 -0.49
C SER A 141 -22.75 3.71 0.76
N LEU A 142 -21.52 3.46 1.20
CA LEU A 142 -20.98 4.08 2.40
C LEU A 142 -20.71 5.59 2.22
N ARG A 143 -20.30 6.03 1.02
CA ARG A 143 -20.14 7.47 0.70
C ARG A 143 -21.45 8.25 0.89
N ARG A 144 -22.59 7.65 0.51
CA ARG A 144 -23.91 8.28 0.70
C ARG A 144 -24.34 8.32 2.15
N GLU A 145 -23.95 7.33 2.93
CA GLU A 145 -24.33 7.22 4.34
C GLU A 145 -23.52 8.11 5.25
N VAL A 146 -22.21 8.22 5.00
CA VAL A 146 -21.27 9.03 5.81
C VAL A 146 -20.48 10.01 4.92
N PRO A 147 -21.17 10.99 4.28
CA PRO A 147 -20.55 11.89 3.32
C PRO A 147 -19.42 12.72 3.94
N LYS A 148 -19.51 13.07 5.22
CA LYS A 148 -18.45 13.81 5.94
C LYS A 148 -17.13 13.04 5.95
N LEU A 149 -17.15 11.74 6.16
CA LEU A 149 -15.93 10.92 6.11
C LEU A 149 -15.36 10.89 4.69
N TRP A 150 -16.22 10.79 3.68
CA TRP A 150 -15.78 10.85 2.29
C TRP A 150 -15.10 12.19 1.95
N GLU A 151 -15.67 13.31 2.38
CA GLU A 151 -15.06 14.64 2.23
C GLU A 151 -13.70 14.75 2.93
N GLN A 152 -13.56 14.13 4.11
CA GLN A 152 -12.30 14.07 4.84
C GLN A 152 -11.24 13.25 4.09
N ILE A 153 -11.62 12.11 3.52
CA ILE A 153 -10.74 11.27 2.69
C ILE A 153 -10.29 12.05 1.44
N LEU A 154 -11.20 12.74 0.76
CA LEU A 154 -10.87 13.54 -0.42
C LEU A 154 -9.93 14.71 -0.07
N ARG A 155 -10.14 15.37 1.07
CA ARG A 155 -9.26 16.45 1.53
C ARG A 155 -7.85 15.96 1.84
N ALA A 156 -7.72 14.73 2.32
CA ALA A 156 -6.43 14.12 2.62
C ALA A 156 -5.65 13.67 1.37
N GLN A 157 -6.28 13.72 0.20
CA GLN A 157 -5.62 13.37 -1.05
C GLN A 157 -4.46 14.32 -1.35
N GLY A 158 -3.27 13.77 -1.52
CA GLY A 158 -2.05 14.55 -1.74
C GLY A 158 -1.36 15.06 -0.48
N GLU A 159 -1.94 14.85 0.70
CA GLU A 159 -1.25 15.15 1.94
C GLU A 159 -0.03 14.23 2.13
N PRO A 160 1.05 14.76 2.69
CA PRO A 160 2.23 13.95 2.98
C PRO A 160 1.96 13.00 4.14
N VAL A 161 2.20 11.71 3.91
CA VAL A 161 1.87 10.61 4.82
C VAL A 161 3.13 9.88 5.27
N MET A 162 3.10 9.34 6.49
CA MET A 162 3.95 8.24 6.95
C MET A 162 3.06 7.09 7.41
N THR A 163 3.48 5.86 7.18
CA THR A 163 2.68 4.65 7.50
C THR A 163 2.47 4.45 9.01
N ASP A 164 3.30 5.04 9.86
CA ASP A 164 3.16 5.01 11.32
C ASP A 164 1.91 5.73 11.85
N LEU A 165 1.26 6.57 11.04
CA LEU A 165 -0.03 7.19 11.39
C LEU A 165 -1.22 6.24 11.23
N LEU A 166 -1.05 5.13 10.50
CA LEU A 166 -2.15 4.23 10.14
C LEU A 166 -2.98 3.76 11.36
N PRO A 167 -2.40 3.39 12.51
CA PRO A 167 -3.18 3.03 13.70
C PRO A 167 -4.13 4.14 14.18
N ASN A 168 -3.68 5.42 14.20
CA ASN A 168 -4.52 6.54 14.62
C ASN A 168 -5.66 6.78 13.62
N THR A 169 -5.37 6.71 12.32
CA THR A 169 -6.37 6.87 11.27
C THR A 169 -7.42 5.76 11.33
N LEU A 170 -7.01 4.50 11.50
CA LEU A 170 -7.93 3.36 11.60
C LEU A 170 -8.82 3.44 12.83
N VAL A 171 -8.26 3.73 14.01
CA VAL A 171 -9.01 3.87 15.26
C VAL A 171 -10.06 4.97 15.15
N SER A 172 -9.69 6.11 14.55
CA SER A 172 -10.61 7.23 14.32
C SER A 172 -11.74 6.87 13.34
N MET A 173 -11.40 6.23 12.21
CA MET A 173 -12.39 5.77 11.22
C MET A 173 -13.41 4.78 11.80
N LEU A 174 -12.97 3.94 12.73
CA LEU A 174 -13.83 2.97 13.42
C LEU A 174 -14.66 3.61 14.55
N GLY A 175 -14.51 4.92 14.80
CA GLY A 175 -15.20 5.62 15.88
C GLY A 175 -14.74 5.19 17.28
N ILE A 176 -13.56 4.57 17.38
CA ILE A 176 -13.01 4.11 18.65
C ILE A 176 -12.33 5.29 19.36
N GLN A 177 -12.73 5.54 20.59
CA GLN A 177 -12.09 6.55 21.46
C GLN A 177 -11.14 5.87 22.43
N THR A 178 -9.90 6.33 22.46
CA THR A 178 -8.86 5.84 23.38
C THR A 178 -8.04 7.03 23.91
N PRO A 179 -7.43 6.92 25.11
CA PRO A 179 -6.54 7.96 25.63
C PRO A 179 -5.25 8.11 24.80
N TYR A 180 -4.99 7.17 23.89
CA TYR A 180 -3.80 7.18 23.02
C TYR A 180 -4.07 7.78 21.64
N THR A 181 -5.32 8.14 21.33
CA THR A 181 -5.70 8.74 20.05
C THR A 181 -5.05 10.12 19.92
N ARG A 182 -4.36 10.34 18.82
CA ARG A 182 -3.67 11.59 18.48
C ARG A 182 -4.25 12.16 17.19
N PRO A 183 -5.10 13.18 17.25
CA PRO A 183 -5.71 13.76 16.05
C PRO A 183 -4.72 14.36 15.06
N GLU A 184 -3.54 14.77 15.53
CA GLU A 184 -2.45 15.22 14.66
C GLU A 184 -1.77 14.11 13.86
N LEU A 185 -2.03 12.85 14.21
CA LEU A 185 -1.60 11.65 13.50
C LEU A 185 -2.76 10.94 12.77
N ASP A 186 -3.96 11.48 12.79
CA ASP A 186 -5.10 10.97 12.04
C ASP A 186 -5.19 11.71 10.71
N LEU A 187 -4.92 11.00 9.61
CA LEU A 187 -4.88 11.54 8.25
C LEU A 187 -6.19 12.24 7.85
N PHE A 188 -7.32 11.77 8.37
CA PHE A 188 -8.64 12.31 8.04
C PHE A 188 -9.12 13.38 9.03
N SER A 189 -8.36 13.64 10.07
CA SER A 189 -8.65 14.70 11.03
C SER A 189 -8.41 16.10 10.44
N PRO A 190 -9.25 17.10 10.73
CA PRO A 190 -8.94 18.50 10.43
C PRO A 190 -7.71 19.03 11.19
N ARG A 191 -7.24 18.30 12.21
CA ARG A 191 -6.05 18.62 13.00
C ARG A 191 -4.80 17.85 12.55
N TYR A 192 -4.86 17.15 11.41
CA TYR A 192 -3.72 16.42 10.88
C TYR A 192 -2.51 17.33 10.69
N ASN A 193 -1.34 16.89 11.18
CA ASN A 193 -0.10 17.65 11.04
C ASN A 193 0.67 17.23 9.78
N ALA A 194 0.37 17.85 8.66
CA ALA A 194 1.05 17.62 7.38
C ALA A 194 2.55 18.02 7.38
N ASN A 195 2.94 18.93 8.32
CA ASN A 195 4.32 19.41 8.44
C ASN A 195 5.20 18.53 9.35
N ARG A 196 4.68 17.41 9.80
CA ARG A 196 5.45 16.48 10.62
C ARG A 196 6.70 16.00 9.89
N ARG A 197 7.84 15.99 10.60
CA ARG A 197 9.10 15.41 10.08
C ARG A 197 8.90 13.94 9.72
N ARG A 198 9.25 13.56 8.50
CA ARG A 198 9.27 12.17 8.05
C ARG A 198 10.63 11.58 8.30
N THR A 199 10.69 10.71 9.28
CA THR A 199 11.94 10.08 9.73
C THR A 199 11.82 8.57 9.62
N VAL A 200 12.77 7.95 8.95
CA VAL A 200 12.92 6.50 8.89
C VAL A 200 14.18 6.12 9.65
N ILE A 201 14.16 4.98 10.30
CA ILE A 201 15.32 4.44 11.02
C ILE A 201 15.92 3.34 10.13
N ALA A 202 17.16 3.52 9.72
CA ALA A 202 17.92 2.53 8.96
C ALA A 202 18.32 1.34 9.83
N VAL A 203 18.84 0.28 9.21
CA VAL A 203 19.21 -0.97 9.91
C VAL A 203 20.26 -0.76 11.00
N ASP A 204 21.19 0.18 10.79
CA ASP A 204 22.23 0.57 11.77
C ASP A 204 21.72 1.51 12.89
N GLY A 205 20.42 1.84 12.89
CA GLY A 205 19.81 2.77 13.84
C GLY A 205 19.95 4.24 13.46
N ALA A 206 20.61 4.57 12.34
CA ALA A 206 20.71 5.95 11.85
C ALA A 206 19.35 6.50 11.46
N LYS A 207 19.09 7.77 11.82
CA LYS A 207 17.85 8.47 11.48
C LYS A 207 18.04 9.24 10.18
N GLN A 208 17.24 8.89 9.19
CA GLN A 208 17.19 9.58 7.91
C GLN A 208 15.89 10.39 7.81
N VAL A 209 15.99 11.68 7.48
CA VAL A 209 14.83 12.58 7.34
C VAL A 209 14.57 12.80 5.85
N PHE A 210 13.32 12.59 5.44
CA PHE A 210 12.87 12.84 4.08
C PHE A 210 12.10 14.15 3.99
N PRO A 211 12.37 14.99 2.98
CA PRO A 211 11.61 16.21 2.76
C PRO A 211 10.16 15.90 2.40
N PRO A 212 9.23 16.86 2.62
CA PRO A 212 7.90 16.76 2.05
C PRO A 212 7.99 16.59 0.54
N HIS A 213 7.24 15.64 -0.01
CA HIS A 213 7.09 15.55 -1.45
C HIS A 213 6.26 16.74 -1.91
N SER A 214 6.79 17.52 -2.85
CA SER A 214 5.92 18.28 -3.73
C SER A 214 5.10 17.26 -4.53
N ALA A 215 3.77 17.34 -4.47
CA ALA A 215 2.91 16.58 -5.35
C ALA A 215 3.40 16.76 -6.80
N PRO A 216 3.40 15.72 -7.64
CA PRO A 216 3.69 15.91 -9.04
C PRO A 216 2.75 17.00 -9.57
N SER A 217 3.31 18.02 -10.20
CA SER A 217 2.54 19.03 -10.93
C SER A 217 1.60 18.28 -11.89
N ARG A 218 0.31 18.51 -11.72
CA ARG A 218 -0.74 17.97 -12.59
C ARG A 218 -0.55 18.46 -14.02
#